data_c258f9e6a4fcc331a16195d2362f497a
#
_entry.id   c258f9e6a4fcc331a16195d2362f497a
#
_cell.length_a   1.000
_cell.length_b   1.000
_cell.length_c   1.000
_cell.angle_alpha   90.00
_cell.angle_beta   90.00
_cell.angle_gamma   90.00
#
_symmetry.space_group_name_H-M   'P 1'
#
loop_
_entity.id
_entity.type
_entity.pdbx_description
1 polymer ?
#
loop_
_entity_poly.entity_id
_entity_poly.type
_entity_poly.pdbx_seq_one_letter_code
_entity_poly.pdbx_strand_id
1 'polypeptide(L)' 'MQENEVDREVRLRELASKLFFTLTAEGSRFALYRDVDVSKPVRHDGLTLDEAEAILNTWKLRGPHGG' A
#
# COMPACT_ATOMS: atom_id res chain seq x y z
N MET A 1 -12.16 -3.48 19.80
CA MET A 1 -13.09 -3.22 18.71
C MET A 1 -12.41 -3.45 17.37
N GLN A 2 -13.11 -4.07 16.47
CA GLN A 2 -12.52 -4.35 15.17
C GLN A 2 -12.75 -3.19 14.23
N GLU A 3 -11.72 -2.88 13.47
CA GLU A 3 -11.82 -1.90 12.40
C GLU A 3 -12.55 -2.54 11.23
N ASN A 4 -13.52 -1.84 10.63
CA ASN A 4 -14.20 -2.41 9.48
C ASN A 4 -13.34 -2.24 8.23
N GLU A 5 -13.72 -2.95 7.14
CA GLU A 5 -12.92 -2.96 5.91
C GLU A 5 -12.75 -1.57 5.31
N VAL A 6 -13.79 -0.75 5.36
CA VAL A 6 -13.74 0.59 4.78
C VAL A 6 -12.72 1.44 5.54
N ASP A 7 -12.77 1.41 6.86
CA ASP A 7 -11.83 2.19 7.68
C ASP A 7 -10.41 1.70 7.48
N ARG A 8 -10.23 0.40 7.37
CA ARG A 8 -8.92 -0.18 7.13
C ARG A 8 -8.37 0.25 5.77
N GLU A 9 -9.22 0.24 4.75
CA GLU A 9 -8.81 0.66 3.42
C GLU A 9 -8.38 2.11 3.42
N VAL A 10 -9.13 2.99 4.08
CA VAL A 10 -8.77 4.41 4.16
C VAL A 10 -7.43 4.57 4.85
N ARG A 11 -7.23 3.87 5.96
CA ARG A 11 -5.98 3.94 6.69
C ARG A 11 -4.80 3.47 5.83
N LEU A 12 -5.00 2.40 5.08
CA LEU A 12 -3.94 1.88 4.21
C LEU A 12 -3.66 2.82 3.04
N ARG A 13 -4.70 3.48 2.52
CA ARG A 13 -4.48 4.48 1.46
C ARG A 13 -3.65 5.64 1.97
N GLU A 14 -3.89 6.07 3.19
CA GLU A 14 -3.11 7.16 3.77
C GLU A 14 -1.66 6.72 3.99
N LEU A 15 -1.45 5.52 4.50
CA LEU A 15 -0.11 4.99 4.67
C LEU A 15 0.60 4.85 3.32
N ALA A 16 -0.11 4.34 2.33
CA ALA A 16 0.44 4.21 0.99
C ALA A 16 0.90 5.56 0.45
N SER A 17 0.07 6.57 0.61
CA SER A 17 0.40 7.90 0.15
C SER A 17 1.68 8.44 0.80
N LYS A 18 1.86 8.18 2.08
CA LYS A 18 3.06 8.61 2.80
C LYS A 18 4.31 7.92 2.27
N LEU A 19 4.15 6.74 1.69
CA LEU A 19 5.26 5.96 1.15
C LEU A 19 5.36 6.09 -0.37
N PHE A 20 4.60 7.02 -0.94
CA PHE A 20 4.55 7.27 -2.39
C PHE A 20 3.96 6.11 -3.17
N PHE A 21 3.13 5.32 -2.52
CA PHE A 21 2.36 4.28 -3.18
C PHE A 21 0.96 4.76 -3.49
N THR A 22 0.35 4.16 -4.49
CA THR A 22 -1.06 4.35 -4.79
C THR A 22 -1.77 3.01 -4.55
N LEU A 23 -2.81 3.03 -3.75
CA LEU A 23 -3.63 1.85 -3.48
C LEU A 23 -4.95 2.01 -4.22
N THR A 24 -5.27 1.07 -5.09
CA THR A 24 -6.54 1.09 -5.83
C THR A 24 -7.28 -0.22 -5.59
N ALA A 25 -8.61 -0.13 -5.63
CA ALA A 25 -9.46 -1.30 -5.54
C ALA A 25 -9.78 -1.80 -6.95
N GLU A 26 -9.62 -3.09 -7.18
CA GLU A 26 -9.90 -3.72 -8.46
C GLU A 26 -10.76 -4.95 -8.20
N GLY A 27 -12.08 -4.76 -8.27
CA GLY A 27 -13.01 -5.82 -7.91
C GLY A 27 -12.90 -6.14 -6.43
N SER A 28 -12.68 -7.40 -6.11
CA SER A 28 -12.53 -7.85 -4.73
C SER A 28 -11.07 -7.80 -4.26
N ARG A 29 -10.17 -7.36 -5.12
CA ARG A 29 -8.75 -7.31 -4.81
C ARG A 29 -8.23 -5.88 -4.91
N PHE A 30 -6.98 -5.70 -4.56
CA PHE A 30 -6.35 -4.39 -4.55
C PHE A 30 -5.04 -4.43 -5.31
N ALA A 31 -4.62 -3.27 -5.77
CA ALA A 31 -3.32 -3.12 -6.42
C ALA A 31 -2.56 -2.00 -5.72
N LEU A 32 -1.27 -2.21 -5.55
CA LEU A 32 -0.36 -1.20 -5.03
C LEU A 32 0.69 -0.91 -6.09
N TYR A 33 0.92 0.35 -6.38
CA TYR A 33 2.03 0.69 -7.27
C TYR A 33 2.70 1.97 -6.81
N ARG A 34 3.97 2.05 -7.15
CA ARG A 34 4.82 3.18 -6.81
C ARG A 34 5.60 3.53 -8.06
N ASP A 35 5.38 4.74 -8.55
CA ASP A 35 5.97 5.18 -9.81
C ASP A 35 6.78 6.45 -9.69
N VAL A 36 7.15 6.83 -8.46
CA VAL A 36 7.99 8.02 -8.25
C VAL A 36 9.40 7.80 -8.77
N ASP A 37 9.84 6.56 -8.83
CA ASP A 37 11.12 6.21 -9.44
C ASP A 37 10.81 5.47 -10.75
N VAL A 38 10.82 6.21 -11.84
CA VAL A 38 10.42 5.66 -13.13
C VAL A 38 11.40 4.61 -13.64
N SER A 39 12.61 4.59 -13.12
CA SER A 39 13.57 3.58 -13.55
C SER A 39 13.28 2.21 -12.93
N LYS A 40 12.55 2.17 -11.82
CA LYS A 40 12.21 0.92 -11.15
C LYS A 40 10.81 0.98 -10.56
N PRO A 41 9.79 1.03 -11.42
CA PRO A 41 8.42 1.07 -10.90
C PRO A 41 8.10 -0.23 -10.16
N VAL A 42 7.37 -0.08 -9.07
CA VAL A 42 6.95 -1.23 -8.27
C VAL A 42 5.45 -1.38 -8.44
N ARG A 43 5.01 -2.60 -8.74
CA ARG A 43 3.59 -2.87 -8.90
C ARG A 43 3.24 -4.24 -8.33
N HIS A 44 2.19 -4.28 -7.53
CA HIS A 44 1.65 -5.50 -6.97
C HIS A 44 0.15 -5.54 -7.25
N ASP A 45 -0.32 -6.60 -7.87
CA ASP A 45 -1.73 -6.77 -8.23
C ASP A 45 -2.33 -7.93 -7.48
N GLY A 46 -3.67 -7.96 -7.44
CA GLY A 46 -4.39 -9.09 -6.89
C GLY A 46 -4.16 -9.29 -5.40
N LEU A 47 -4.02 -8.20 -4.67
CA LEU A 47 -3.72 -8.25 -3.24
C LEU A 47 -4.99 -8.24 -2.41
N THR A 48 -4.94 -8.94 -1.28
CA THR A 48 -5.91 -8.71 -0.20
C THR A 48 -5.46 -7.50 0.60
N LEU A 49 -6.34 -7.00 1.47
CA LEU A 49 -5.94 -5.91 2.37
C LEU A 49 -4.80 -6.34 3.29
N ASP A 50 -4.80 -7.60 3.74
CA ASP A 50 -3.71 -8.11 4.56
C ASP A 50 -2.39 -8.07 3.82
N GLU A 51 -2.40 -8.48 2.56
CA GLU A 51 -1.19 -8.47 1.74
C GLU A 51 -0.70 -7.06 1.48
N ALA A 52 -1.63 -6.15 1.16
CA ALA A 52 -1.27 -4.75 0.95
C ALA A 52 -0.65 -4.15 2.20
N GLU A 53 -1.25 -4.43 3.35
CA GLU A 53 -0.73 -3.93 4.61
C GLU A 53 0.67 -4.47 4.89
N ALA A 54 0.90 -5.74 4.61
CA ALA A 54 2.22 -6.34 4.82
C ALA A 54 3.29 -5.67 3.96
N ILE A 55 2.95 -5.39 2.71
CA ILE A 55 3.87 -4.70 1.80
C ILE A 55 4.19 -3.30 2.32
N LEU A 56 3.15 -2.56 2.69
CA LEU A 56 3.33 -1.20 3.17
C LEU A 56 4.12 -1.16 4.47
N ASN A 57 3.89 -2.11 5.37
CA ASN A 57 4.65 -2.20 6.61
C ASN A 57 6.13 -2.47 6.36
N THR A 58 6.44 -3.30 5.37
CA THR A 58 7.82 -3.55 5.00
C THR A 58 8.50 -2.26 4.57
N TRP A 59 7.84 -1.47 3.73
CA TRP A 59 8.37 -0.20 3.29
C TRP A 59 8.47 0.81 4.42
N LYS A 60 7.48 0.81 5.31
CA LYS A 60 7.47 1.70 6.46
C LYS A 60 8.67 1.43 7.38
N LEU A 61 8.99 0.15 7.58
CA LEU A 61 10.12 -0.22 8.44
C LEU A 61 11.45 0.18 7.83
N ARG A 62 11.56 0.15 6.50
CA ARG A 62 12.77 0.62 5.83
C ARG A 62 12.97 2.11 5.99
N GLY A 63 11.84 2.83 6.00
CA GLY A 63 11.84 4.25 6.17
C GLY A 63 12.17 5.01 4.89
N PRO A 64 11.48 6.12 4.64
CA PRO A 64 11.77 6.93 3.46
C PRO A 64 13.08 7.68 3.55
N HIS A 65 13.64 7.82 4.74
CA HIS A 65 14.91 8.48 4.93
C HIS A 65 16.06 7.48 4.87
N GLY A 66 15.84 6.40 4.18
CA GLY A 66 16.90 5.45 3.90
C GLY A 66 17.28 4.58 5.06
N GLY A 67 16.65 4.87 6.13
CA GLY A 67 16.87 4.01 7.28
C GLY A 67 15.75 3.12 7.23
#